data_0819413097abd636851a8dd67207d46c
#
_entry.id   0819413097abd636851a8dd67207d46c
#
_cell.length_a   1.000
_cell.length_b   1.000
_cell.length_c   1.000
_cell.angle_alpha   90.00
_cell.angle_beta   90.00
_cell.angle_gamma   90.00
#
_symmetry.space_group_name_H-M   'P 1'
#
loop_
_entity.id
_entity.type
_entity.pdbx_description
1 polymer ?
#
loop_
_entity_poly.entity_id
_entity_poly.type
_entity_poly.pdbx_seq_one_letter_code
_entity_poly.pdbx_strand_id
1 'polypeptide(L)'
;MSDELQLSKELVDNVMHAVVSVDDRAKDPFVGSQYLTAIVGYIVGSSSIQDQEKKEIMDELSSFMHHVCQDVAQSQPAVQSAPVAPPGSAFGIWKPGDA
;
A
#
# COMPACT_ATOMS: atom_id res chain seq x y z
N MET A 1 -9.99 -19.64 5.27
CA MET A 1 -9.27 -18.90 4.69
C MET A 1 -9.67 -17.56 4.83
N SER A 2 -8.89 -16.81 5.05
CA SER A 2 -9.22 -15.51 5.32
C SER A 2 -9.22 -14.68 4.10
N ASP A 3 -10.08 -13.73 4.03
CA ASP A 3 -10.06 -12.83 2.93
C ASP A 3 -9.20 -11.65 3.22
N GLU A 4 -8.55 -11.65 4.34
CA GLU A 4 -7.76 -10.51 4.70
C GLU A 4 -6.48 -10.46 3.94
N LEU A 5 -6.07 -9.27 3.56
CA LEU A 5 -4.80 -9.12 2.93
C LEU A 5 -3.72 -9.09 3.98
N GLN A 6 -2.60 -9.64 3.64
CA GLN A 6 -1.49 -9.62 4.57
C GLN A 6 -0.42 -8.73 4.02
N LEU A 7 -0.24 -7.60 4.65
CA LEU A 7 0.77 -6.67 4.26
C LEU A 7 1.91 -6.80 5.25
N SER A 8 3.00 -7.35 4.81
CA SER A 8 4.15 -7.51 5.69
C SER A 8 5.24 -6.57 5.25
N LYS A 9 6.14 -6.30 6.16
CA LYS A 9 7.26 -5.47 5.80
C LYS A 9 8.08 -6.13 4.70
N GLU A 10 8.17 -7.43 4.75
CA GLU A 10 8.94 -8.15 3.74
C GLU A 10 8.32 -7.94 2.36
N LEU A 11 7.00 -8.01 2.27
CA LEU A 11 6.33 -7.80 1.00
C LEU A 11 6.57 -6.37 0.51
N VAL A 12 6.42 -5.42 1.40
CA VAL A 12 6.62 -4.03 1.03
C VAL A 12 8.04 -3.83 0.54
N ASP A 13 9.01 -4.36 1.25
CA ASP A 13 10.41 -4.19 0.88
C ASP A 13 10.69 -4.85 -0.47
N ASN A 14 10.14 -6.02 -0.69
CA ASN A 14 10.36 -6.72 -1.95
C ASN A 14 9.78 -5.95 -3.13
N VAL A 15 8.59 -5.42 -2.95
CA VAL A 15 7.95 -4.68 -4.03
C VAL A 15 8.70 -3.38 -4.29
N MET A 16 9.06 -2.67 -3.24
CA MET A 16 9.78 -1.43 -3.42
C MET A 16 11.16 -1.66 -4.02
N HIS A 17 11.80 -2.76 -3.65
CA HIS A 17 13.09 -3.09 -4.22
C HIS A 17 12.96 -3.31 -5.73
N ALA A 18 11.89 -3.97 -6.14
CA ALA A 18 11.68 -4.21 -7.56
C ALA A 18 11.48 -2.89 -8.31
N VAL A 19 10.73 -1.97 -7.72
CA VAL A 19 10.48 -0.69 -8.37
C VAL A 19 11.75 0.12 -8.44
N VAL A 20 12.50 0.16 -7.36
CA VAL A 20 13.74 0.93 -7.31
C VAL A 20 14.78 0.38 -8.30
N SER A 21 14.76 -0.92 -8.51
CA SER A 21 15.73 -1.50 -9.44
C SER A 21 15.46 -1.06 -10.87
N VAL A 22 14.23 -0.62 -11.15
CA VAL A 22 13.91 -0.12 -12.46
C VAL A 22 14.17 1.38 -12.52
N ASP A 23 13.86 2.07 -11.44
CA ASP A 23 14.01 3.53 -11.42
C ASP A 23 14.48 3.92 -10.03
N ASP A 24 15.72 4.32 -9.93
CA ASP A 24 16.32 4.65 -8.64
C ASP A 24 15.61 5.80 -7.95
N ARG A 25 14.93 6.65 -8.68
CA ARG A 25 14.19 7.75 -8.06
C ARG A 25 13.07 7.25 -7.19
N ALA A 26 12.66 6.00 -7.35
CA ALA A 26 11.59 5.45 -6.55
C ALA A 26 11.96 5.25 -5.09
N LYS A 27 13.20 5.54 -4.74
CA LYS A 27 13.55 5.57 -3.33
C LYS A 27 12.80 6.69 -2.62
N ASP A 28 12.42 7.71 -3.37
CA ASP A 28 11.58 8.75 -2.82
C ASP A 28 10.18 8.16 -2.67
N PRO A 29 9.59 8.21 -1.48
CA PRO A 29 8.29 7.59 -1.28
C PRO A 29 7.21 8.07 -2.21
N PHE A 30 7.25 9.32 -2.58
CA PHE A 30 6.23 9.83 -3.48
C PHE A 30 6.38 9.22 -4.87
N VAL A 31 7.60 9.13 -5.36
CA VAL A 31 7.83 8.54 -6.67
C VAL A 31 7.51 7.05 -6.64
N GLY A 32 7.92 6.37 -5.59
CA GLY A 32 7.58 4.95 -5.46
C GLY A 32 6.08 4.73 -5.45
N SER A 33 5.37 5.60 -4.75
CA SER A 33 3.92 5.49 -4.69
C SER A 33 3.28 5.74 -6.05
N GLN A 34 3.86 6.65 -6.83
CA GLN A 34 3.34 6.90 -8.16
C GLN A 34 3.46 5.66 -9.04
N TYR A 35 4.58 4.95 -8.93
CA TYR A 35 4.72 3.72 -9.68
C TYR A 35 3.69 2.68 -9.27
N LEU A 36 3.50 2.53 -7.99
CA LEU A 36 2.54 1.54 -7.52
C LEU A 36 1.12 1.89 -7.91
N THR A 37 0.79 3.18 -7.84
CA THR A 37 -0.53 3.62 -8.23
C THR A 37 -0.75 3.39 -9.72
N ALA A 38 0.27 3.64 -10.52
CA ALA A 38 0.16 3.40 -11.96
C ALA A 38 -0.04 1.93 -12.25
N ILE A 39 0.62 1.07 -11.48
CA ILE A 39 0.46 -0.36 -11.66
C ILE A 39 -0.97 -0.77 -11.33
N VAL A 40 -1.53 -0.21 -10.27
CA VAL A 40 -2.90 -0.51 -9.93
C VAL A 40 -3.83 -0.11 -11.06
N GLY A 41 -3.64 1.09 -11.58
CA GLY A 41 -4.46 1.54 -12.70
C GLY A 41 -4.32 0.64 -13.92
N TYR A 42 -3.09 0.18 -14.16
CA TYR A 42 -2.86 -0.70 -15.29
C TYR A 42 -3.58 -2.03 -15.09
N ILE A 43 -3.52 -2.58 -13.90
CA ILE A 43 -4.17 -3.85 -13.64
C ILE A 43 -5.68 -3.73 -13.82
N VAL A 44 -6.27 -2.71 -13.24
CA VAL A 44 -7.71 -2.53 -13.33
C VAL A 44 -8.10 -2.22 -14.77
N GLY A 45 -7.34 -1.34 -15.42
CA GLY A 45 -7.68 -0.92 -16.76
C GLY A 45 -7.57 -2.03 -17.78
N SER A 46 -6.65 -2.97 -17.56
CA SER A 46 -6.49 -4.05 -18.53
C SER A 46 -7.36 -5.25 -18.22
N SER A 47 -8.14 -5.18 -17.16
CA SER A 47 -9.04 -6.29 -16.88
C SER A 47 -10.24 -6.21 -17.79
N SER A 48 -11.01 -7.30 -17.86
CA SER A 48 -12.11 -7.33 -18.79
C SER A 48 -13.41 -6.90 -18.21
N ILE A 49 -13.41 -6.16 -17.17
CA ILE A 49 -14.67 -5.73 -16.58
C ILE A 49 -15.16 -4.48 -17.25
N GLN A 50 -16.40 -4.15 -17.00
CA GLN A 50 -17.00 -3.01 -17.67
C GLN A 50 -16.47 -1.70 -17.12
N ASP A 51 -16.53 -0.65 -17.92
CA ASP A 51 -15.99 0.64 -17.52
C ASP A 51 -16.62 1.17 -16.25
N GLN A 52 -17.91 0.95 -16.09
CA GLN A 52 -18.58 1.41 -14.89
C GLN A 52 -18.04 0.70 -13.67
N GLU A 53 -17.80 -0.57 -13.78
CA GLU A 53 -17.24 -1.32 -12.67
C GLU A 53 -15.81 -0.93 -12.40
N LYS A 54 -15.05 -0.60 -13.44
CA LYS A 54 -13.68 -0.15 -13.22
C LYS A 54 -13.67 1.13 -12.39
N LYS A 55 -14.61 2.02 -12.67
CA LYS A 55 -14.66 3.25 -11.94
C LYS A 55 -14.99 2.99 -10.47
N GLU A 56 -15.92 2.09 -10.23
CA GLU A 56 -16.29 1.75 -8.87
C GLU A 56 -15.14 1.10 -8.12
N ILE A 57 -14.39 0.24 -8.80
CA ILE A 57 -13.25 -0.40 -8.19
C ILE A 57 -12.18 0.64 -7.85
N MET A 58 -11.95 1.58 -8.76
CA MET A 58 -10.96 2.60 -8.49
C MET A 58 -11.35 3.45 -7.28
N ASP A 59 -12.64 3.75 -7.15
CA ASP A 59 -13.10 4.50 -6.00
C ASP A 59 -12.91 3.71 -4.71
N GLU A 60 -13.19 2.42 -4.74
CA GLU A 60 -13.01 1.59 -3.57
C GLU A 60 -11.54 1.45 -3.22
N LEU A 61 -10.68 1.31 -4.23
CA LEU A 61 -9.26 1.19 -3.97
C LEU A 61 -8.70 2.49 -3.40
N SER A 62 -9.22 3.61 -3.85
CA SER A 62 -8.78 4.88 -3.31
C SER A 62 -9.16 4.99 -1.84
N SER A 63 -10.36 4.60 -1.47
CA SER A 63 -10.77 4.60 -0.09
C SER A 63 -9.92 3.64 0.75
N PHE A 64 -9.61 2.50 0.17
CA PHE A 64 -8.78 1.52 0.85
C PHE A 64 -7.38 2.09 1.10
N MET A 65 -6.82 2.79 0.12
CA MET A 65 -5.51 3.40 0.28
C MET A 65 -5.52 4.40 1.42
N HIS A 66 -6.56 5.21 1.49
CA HIS A 66 -6.66 6.18 2.56
C HIS A 66 -6.75 5.49 3.92
N HIS A 67 -7.47 4.40 3.97
CA HIS A 67 -7.62 3.66 5.20
C HIS A 67 -6.28 3.06 5.65
N VAL A 68 -5.55 2.48 4.73
CA VAL A 68 -4.24 1.92 5.05
C VAL A 68 -3.30 3.04 5.52
N CYS A 69 -3.33 4.16 4.84
CA CYS A 69 -2.47 5.27 5.19
C CYS A 69 -2.74 5.74 6.61
N GLN A 70 -4.00 5.85 6.97
CA GLN A 70 -4.33 6.29 8.30
C GLN A 70 -3.95 5.25 9.35
N ASP A 71 -4.14 4.00 9.06
CA ASP A 71 -3.78 2.96 10.00
C ASP A 71 -2.29 2.94 10.27
N VAL A 72 -1.51 3.05 9.23
CA VAL A 72 -0.06 3.03 9.39
C VAL A 72 0.40 4.29 10.11
N ALA A 73 -0.15 5.42 9.77
CA ALA A 73 0.25 6.67 10.40
C ALA A 73 -0.10 6.68 11.88
N GLN A 74 -1.22 6.10 12.23
CA GLN A 74 -1.60 6.07 13.62
C GLN A 74 -0.80 5.06 14.42
N SER A 75 -0.34 4.03 13.77
CA SER A 75 0.48 3.07 14.48
C SER A 75 1.87 3.60 14.69
N GLN A 76 2.26 4.61 13.96
CA GLN A 76 3.58 5.10 14.11
C GLN A 76 3.50 6.35 14.85
N PRO A 77 3.78 6.31 16.00
CA PRO A 77 3.66 7.41 16.81
C PRO A 77 4.48 8.50 16.36
N ALA A 78 4.10 9.40 16.61
CA ALA A 78 4.80 10.49 16.42
C ALA A 78 5.95 10.37 15.75
N VAL A 79 5.84 10.10 15.04
CA VAL A 79 6.87 10.06 14.37
C VAL A 79 7.98 10.49 14.82
N GLN A 80 7.93 11.30 15.17
CA GLN A 80 9.01 11.79 15.50
C GLN A 80 9.75 11.13 16.34
N SER A 81 9.46 10.97 17.09
CA SER A 81 10.36 10.52 17.97
C SER A 81 10.28 9.22 18.06
N ALA A 82 9.52 8.79 17.91
CA ALA A 82 9.43 7.59 18.14
C ALA A 82 10.09 6.63 17.74
N PRO A 83 10.52 6.28 18.12
CA PRO A 83 11.36 5.42 17.81
C PRO A 83 10.81 4.28 17.51
N VAL A 84 10.33 3.86 17.83
CA VAL A 84 10.07 2.74 17.67
C VAL A 84 9.05 2.04 17.59
N ALA A 85 8.61 1.95 16.86
CA ALA A 85 7.58 1.23 16.71
C ALA A 85 7.90 -0.11 16.88
N PRO A 86 7.11 -0.73 17.40
CA PRO A 86 7.37 -2.01 17.65
C PRO A 86 7.35 -2.66 16.40
N PRO A 87 8.12 -3.29 16.21
CA PRO A 87 8.37 -3.86 15.07
C PRO A 87 7.34 -4.68 14.65
N GLY A 88 7.21 -5.07 13.83
CA GLY A 88 6.34 -6.00 13.48
C GLY A 88 4.97 -5.69 13.75
N SER A 89 4.76 -4.93 14.68
CA SER A 89 3.46 -4.76 14.96
C SER A 89 2.83 -4.01 13.89
N ALA A 90 3.31 -2.99 13.49
CA ALA A 90 2.63 -2.23 12.52
C ALA A 90 2.73 -2.85 11.20
N PHE A 91 3.84 -3.38 10.88
CA PHE A 91 3.97 -3.91 9.58
C PHE A 91 4.00 -5.37 9.51
N GLY A 92 3.96 -6.02 10.58
CA GLY A 92 4.05 -7.44 10.55
C GLY A 92 2.97 -7.92 9.63
N ILE A 93 1.77 -7.72 9.98
CA ILE A 93 0.68 -8.11 9.17
C ILE A 93 -0.34 -7.04 9.27
N TRP A 94 -0.73 -6.51 8.16
CA TRP A 94 -1.74 -5.49 8.19
C TRP A 94 -3.05 -6.09 7.75
N LYS A 95 -4.07 -5.89 8.55
CA LYS A 95 -5.37 -6.39 8.23
C LYS A 95 -6.34 -5.24 8.24
N PRO A 96 -7.11 -5.07 7.22
CA PRO A 96 -8.04 -3.99 7.17
C PRO A 96 -8.96 -4.02 8.35
N GLY A 97 -9.12 -2.94 8.96
CA GLY A 97 -10.02 -2.90 10.08
C GLY A 97 -9.43 -3.39 11.36
N ASP A 98 -8.23 -3.80 11.34
CA ASP A 98 -7.66 -4.33 12.51
C ASP A 98 -6.74 -3.31 13.01
N ALA A 99 -7.10 -2.31 13.35
CA ALA A 99 -6.19 -1.28 13.68
C ALA A 99 -5.53 -1.37 14.95
#